data_f56438260eba00960da5f37903bcc1ee
#
_entry.id   f56438260eba00960da5f37903bcc1ee
#
_cell.length_a   1.000
_cell.length_b   1.000
_cell.length_c   1.000
_cell.angle_alpha   90.00
_cell.angle_beta   90.00
_cell.angle_gamma   90.00
#
_symmetry.space_group_name_H-M   'P 1'
#
loop_
_entity.id
_entity.type
_entity.pdbx_description
1 polymer ?
#
loop_
_entity_poly.entity_id
_entity_poly.type
_entity_poly.pdbx_seq_one_letter_code
_entity_poly.pdbx_strand_id
1 'polypeptide(L)'
;MRWLWVVALVAPACTVPYNGTAGSTGDGDNGDRGPCTPQHGPLGTEVLLPCPGGAAEWRRGGTVLGTSPAPGLALPNASLAHEGHYSCHHPVTGETWATICLRLGYPPPQPAIECWATSYPQAVNCSWGLSPEPLLDTEFVATYRHGTDTGECTLTSPRSCSFGDLQVFSLIPYELNVTARNPLGAASGILPFLLENIIKPDPPEALQVSPIPGEPQKLLLEWSPPSSWPFPEYFPLQYRIRYSRDNDSIPTTVGPYELTSHTLTDLEPGTLHHVQVATKDLADSGEFSAWSLPASGTPWVGP
;
A
#
# COMPACT_ATOMS: atom_id res chain seq x y z
N MET A 1 16.70 43.55 40.21
CA MET A 1 16.75 42.28 40.89
C MET A 1 15.38 41.92 41.38
N ARG A 2 14.67 41.02 40.68
CA ARG A 2 13.51 40.27 41.21
C ARG A 2 13.35 39.08 40.29
N TRP A 3 13.66 37.92 40.79
CA TRP A 3 13.48 36.63 40.15
C TRP A 3 12.04 36.20 40.36
N LEU A 4 11.29 35.98 39.28
CA LEU A 4 9.99 35.34 39.28
C LEU A 4 10.17 33.89 38.88
N TRP A 5 9.95 32.98 39.81
CA TRP A 5 9.85 31.54 39.58
C TRP A 5 8.45 31.26 38.99
N VAL A 6 8.45 30.74 37.76
CA VAL A 6 7.24 30.16 37.16
C VAL A 6 7.24 28.66 37.47
N VAL A 7 6.31 28.29 38.35
CA VAL A 7 6.00 26.88 38.66
C VAL A 7 5.11 26.36 37.56
N ALA A 8 5.62 25.47 36.70
CA ALA A 8 4.81 24.71 35.73
C ALA A 8 4.07 23.58 36.44
N LEU A 9 2.75 23.73 36.56
CA LEU A 9 1.85 22.67 37.00
C LEU A 9 1.72 21.64 35.88
N VAL A 10 2.30 20.45 36.07
CA VAL A 10 2.08 19.28 35.22
C VAL A 10 0.73 18.68 35.62
N ALA A 11 -0.26 18.79 34.75
CA ALA A 11 -1.55 18.09 34.89
C ALA A 11 -1.37 16.61 34.51
N PRO A 12 -1.99 15.68 35.26
CA PRO A 12 -1.93 14.26 34.87
C PRO A 12 -2.79 14.00 33.64
N ALA A 13 -2.21 13.29 32.66
CA ALA A 13 -2.92 12.81 31.50
C ALA A 13 -4.01 11.80 31.91
N CYS A 14 -5.27 12.14 31.65
CA CYS A 14 -6.37 11.19 31.73
C CYS A 14 -6.25 10.17 30.61
N THR A 15 -5.89 8.93 30.95
CA THR A 15 -6.04 7.79 30.07
C THR A 15 -7.54 7.46 29.94
N VAL A 16 -8.12 7.69 28.77
CA VAL A 16 -9.48 7.24 28.42
C VAL A 16 -9.37 5.76 28.02
N PRO A 17 -10.15 4.85 28.63
CA PRO A 17 -10.19 3.47 28.18
C PRO A 17 -10.94 3.40 26.82
N TYR A 18 -10.28 2.88 25.81
CA TYR A 18 -10.87 2.60 24.51
C TYR A 18 -11.80 1.38 24.62
N ASN A 19 -13.12 1.63 24.62
CA ASN A 19 -14.14 0.61 24.49
C ASN A 19 -14.42 0.37 23.01
N GLY A 20 -13.64 -0.51 22.37
CA GLY A 20 -13.91 -1.01 21.04
C GLY A 20 -14.86 -2.21 21.10
N THR A 21 -16.14 -2.00 20.83
CA THR A 21 -17.09 -3.09 20.54
C THR A 21 -16.85 -3.58 19.12
N ALA A 22 -16.08 -4.67 18.97
CA ALA A 22 -16.03 -5.43 17.74
C ALA A 22 -17.26 -6.36 17.68
N GLY A 23 -18.11 -6.16 16.67
CA GLY A 23 -19.21 -7.08 16.34
C GLY A 23 -18.66 -8.42 15.86
N SER A 24 -18.86 -9.47 16.64
CA SER A 24 -18.58 -10.84 16.28
C SER A 24 -19.86 -11.47 15.75
N THR A 25 -19.84 -11.90 14.48
CA THR A 25 -20.75 -12.93 13.97
C THR A 25 -20.23 -14.29 14.41
N GLY A 26 -21.13 -15.09 15.00
CA GLY A 26 -20.79 -16.27 15.75
C GLY A 26 -20.33 -17.47 14.94
N ASP A 27 -19.55 -18.28 15.62
CA ASP A 27 -19.74 -19.74 15.57
C ASP A 27 -19.35 -20.31 16.93
N GLY A 28 -20.16 -21.24 17.43
CA GLY A 28 -20.09 -21.72 18.79
C GLY A 28 -18.89 -22.63 19.02
N ASP A 29 -18.02 -22.22 19.93
CA ASP A 29 -17.26 -23.12 20.79
C ASP A 29 -17.01 -22.43 22.13
N ASN A 30 -17.77 -22.80 23.15
CA ASN A 30 -17.74 -22.27 24.50
C ASN A 30 -16.80 -23.13 25.35
N GLY A 31 -15.49 -22.90 25.28
CA GLY A 31 -14.51 -23.58 26.14
C GLY A 31 -13.22 -22.75 26.27
N ASP A 32 -13.07 -22.12 27.44
CA ASP A 32 -11.81 -21.61 27.98
C ASP A 32 -11.12 -20.44 27.22
N ARG A 33 -11.86 -19.36 26.95
CA ARG A 33 -11.31 -18.09 26.43
C ARG A 33 -11.00 -17.11 27.56
N GLY A 34 -10.17 -17.54 28.52
CA GLY A 34 -9.54 -16.63 29.47
C GLY A 34 -8.45 -15.77 28.79
N PRO A 35 -8.00 -14.68 29.45
CA PRO A 35 -6.87 -13.90 28.95
C PRO A 35 -5.63 -14.77 28.80
N CYS A 36 -5.03 -14.76 27.61
CA CYS A 36 -3.83 -15.54 27.32
C CYS A 36 -2.64 -14.61 27.03
N THR A 37 -1.44 -15.07 27.36
CA THR A 37 -0.21 -14.36 27.01
C THR A 37 0.11 -14.58 25.52
N PRO A 38 0.19 -13.51 24.71
CA PRO A 38 0.55 -13.65 23.29
C PRO A 38 1.99 -14.15 23.17
N GLN A 39 2.20 -15.20 22.39
CA GLN A 39 3.50 -15.69 21.99
C GLN A 39 3.59 -15.82 20.49
N HIS A 40 4.70 -15.37 19.91
CA HIS A 40 4.96 -15.44 18.49
C HIS A 40 6.15 -16.35 18.22
N GLY A 41 6.06 -17.10 17.12
CA GLY A 41 7.14 -18.00 16.70
C GLY A 41 7.31 -18.05 15.19
N PRO A 42 8.53 -18.32 14.69
CA PRO A 42 8.78 -18.45 13.28
C PRO A 42 8.26 -19.78 12.72
N LEU A 43 7.63 -19.72 11.54
CA LEU A 43 7.21 -20.90 10.80
C LEU A 43 8.39 -21.77 10.36
N GLY A 44 8.21 -23.08 10.35
CA GLY A 44 9.22 -24.04 9.91
C GLY A 44 10.36 -24.29 10.88
N THR A 45 10.32 -23.72 12.08
CA THR A 45 11.33 -23.91 13.13
C THR A 45 10.75 -24.60 14.36
N GLU A 46 11.59 -24.93 15.33
CA GLU A 46 11.12 -25.37 16.64
C GLU A 46 10.64 -24.17 17.46
N VAL A 47 9.44 -24.25 18.01
CA VAL A 47 8.88 -23.25 18.93
C VAL A 47 8.65 -23.90 20.29
N LEU A 48 9.23 -23.31 21.33
CA LEU A 48 9.06 -23.75 22.71
C LEU A 48 8.01 -22.87 23.41
N LEU A 49 6.94 -23.50 23.90
CA LEU A 49 5.95 -22.84 24.76
C LEU A 49 6.37 -22.99 26.22
N PRO A 50 6.66 -21.88 26.95
CA PRO A 50 7.12 -21.95 28.31
C PRO A 50 5.97 -22.30 29.27
N CYS A 51 6.30 -23.08 30.31
CA CYS A 51 5.41 -23.32 31.43
C CYS A 51 6.19 -23.10 32.75
N PRO A 52 5.66 -22.32 33.71
CA PRO A 52 6.40 -21.95 34.91
C PRO A 52 6.61 -23.12 35.90
N GLY A 53 5.94 -24.24 35.72
CA GLY A 53 6.11 -25.45 36.53
C GLY A 53 7.15 -26.42 35.95
N GLY A 54 7.27 -27.57 36.56
CA GLY A 54 8.08 -28.68 36.04
C GLY A 54 7.34 -29.48 34.97
N ALA A 55 7.13 -30.77 35.25
CA ALA A 55 6.24 -31.59 34.36
C ALA A 55 4.82 -31.03 34.36
N ALA A 56 4.27 -30.79 33.16
CA ALA A 56 2.95 -30.19 32.99
C ALA A 56 2.06 -31.02 32.05
N GLU A 57 0.76 -31.05 32.33
CA GLU A 57 -0.23 -31.48 31.35
C GLU A 57 -0.56 -30.32 30.41
N TRP A 58 -0.41 -30.54 29.12
CA TRP A 58 -0.70 -29.55 28.11
C TRP A 58 -2.04 -29.79 27.42
N ARG A 59 -2.78 -28.69 27.22
CA ARG A 59 -4.07 -28.71 26.50
C ARG A 59 -4.06 -27.66 25.40
N ARG A 60 -4.78 -27.93 24.32
CA ARG A 60 -5.02 -27.01 23.21
C ARG A 60 -6.52 -26.96 22.90
N GLY A 61 -7.13 -25.77 23.01
CA GLY A 61 -8.56 -25.61 22.84
C GLY A 61 -9.38 -26.55 23.73
N GLY A 62 -8.93 -26.80 24.96
CA GLY A 62 -9.56 -27.76 25.91
C GLY A 62 -9.18 -29.21 25.70
N THR A 63 -8.57 -29.61 24.58
CA THR A 63 -8.16 -30.99 24.32
C THR A 63 -6.79 -31.29 24.92
N VAL A 64 -6.68 -32.40 25.68
CA VAL A 64 -5.41 -32.82 26.27
C VAL A 64 -4.46 -33.32 25.19
N LEU A 65 -3.26 -32.74 25.13
CA LEU A 65 -2.18 -33.12 24.20
C LEU A 65 -1.27 -34.21 24.82
N GLY A 66 -1.13 -34.20 26.15
CA GLY A 66 -0.26 -35.09 26.90
C GLY A 66 0.51 -34.38 28.01
N THR A 67 1.41 -35.09 28.67
CA THR A 67 2.30 -34.54 29.70
C THR A 67 3.70 -34.38 29.16
N SER A 68 4.28 -33.17 29.38
CA SER A 68 5.67 -32.92 29.07
C SER A 68 6.51 -33.03 30.37
N PRO A 69 7.59 -33.80 30.38
CA PRO A 69 8.50 -33.88 31.54
C PRO A 69 9.40 -32.63 31.66
N ALA A 70 9.51 -31.83 30.61
CA ALA A 70 10.36 -30.64 30.57
C ALA A 70 9.53 -29.38 30.89
N PRO A 71 10.17 -28.26 31.27
CA PRO A 71 9.52 -26.98 31.58
C PRO A 71 9.02 -26.26 30.35
N GLY A 72 8.27 -26.95 29.47
CA GLY A 72 7.68 -26.41 28.26
C GLY A 72 7.22 -27.45 27.28
N LEU A 73 6.46 -27.01 26.26
CA LEU A 73 6.05 -27.84 25.14
C LEU A 73 6.83 -27.42 23.88
N ALA A 74 7.63 -28.33 23.36
CA ALA A 74 8.34 -28.14 22.11
C ALA A 74 7.44 -28.50 20.93
N LEU A 75 7.29 -27.59 19.98
CA LEU A 75 6.58 -27.77 18.71
C LEU A 75 7.61 -27.81 17.58
N PRO A 76 8.09 -28.99 17.17
CA PRO A 76 9.07 -29.10 16.10
C PRO A 76 8.41 -28.77 14.74
N ASN A 77 9.17 -28.07 13.87
CA ASN A 77 8.71 -27.67 12.54
C ASN A 77 7.32 -27.02 12.59
N ALA A 78 7.22 -25.93 13.38
CA ALA A 78 5.97 -25.23 13.63
C ALA A 78 5.29 -24.79 12.34
N SER A 79 4.01 -25.10 12.19
CA SER A 79 3.16 -24.77 11.05
C SER A 79 1.91 -24.03 11.52
N LEU A 80 1.18 -23.37 10.60
CA LEU A 80 -0.07 -22.67 10.92
C LEU A 80 -1.09 -23.57 11.63
N ALA A 81 -1.03 -24.89 11.38
CA ALA A 81 -1.86 -25.85 12.11
C ALA A 81 -1.57 -25.90 13.62
N HIS A 82 -0.44 -25.39 14.07
CA HIS A 82 -0.08 -25.31 15.49
C HIS A 82 -0.52 -24.00 16.15
N GLU A 83 -1.05 -23.02 15.44
CA GLU A 83 -1.59 -21.80 16.05
C GLU A 83 -2.80 -22.09 16.94
N GLY A 84 -2.99 -21.30 18.00
CA GLY A 84 -4.15 -21.38 18.87
C GLY A 84 -3.85 -21.15 20.33
N HIS A 85 -4.86 -21.49 21.16
CA HIS A 85 -4.79 -21.38 22.60
C HIS A 85 -4.22 -22.63 23.23
N TYR A 86 -3.16 -22.47 23.99
CA TYR A 86 -2.51 -23.53 24.79
C TYR A 86 -2.62 -23.18 26.26
N SER A 87 -2.80 -24.20 27.07
CA SER A 87 -2.72 -24.07 28.54
C SER A 87 -1.88 -25.19 29.13
N CYS A 88 -1.06 -24.85 30.10
CA CYS A 88 -0.32 -25.86 30.88
C CYS A 88 -0.88 -25.95 32.31
N HIS A 89 -0.98 -27.16 32.79
CA HIS A 89 -1.64 -27.50 34.05
C HIS A 89 -0.78 -28.38 34.91
N HIS A 90 -0.98 -28.28 36.23
CA HIS A 90 -0.42 -29.22 37.17
C HIS A 90 -0.97 -30.63 36.92
N PRO A 91 -0.13 -31.66 36.70
CA PRO A 91 -0.59 -32.97 36.22
C PRO A 91 -1.48 -33.73 37.20
N VAL A 92 -1.47 -33.36 38.48
CA VAL A 92 -2.27 -34.05 39.53
C VAL A 92 -3.46 -33.21 39.97
N THR A 93 -3.27 -31.89 40.20
CA THR A 93 -4.34 -31.01 40.70
C THR A 93 -5.19 -30.43 39.58
N GLY A 94 -4.69 -30.42 38.36
CA GLY A 94 -5.35 -29.77 37.20
C GLY A 94 -5.32 -28.23 37.24
N GLU A 95 -4.62 -27.62 38.18
CA GLU A 95 -4.47 -26.17 38.31
C GLU A 95 -3.77 -25.61 37.07
N THR A 96 -4.37 -24.53 36.48
CA THR A 96 -3.78 -23.84 35.31
C THR A 96 -2.65 -22.95 35.74
N TRP A 97 -1.46 -23.19 35.20
CA TRP A 97 -0.24 -22.41 35.47
C TRP A 97 -0.04 -21.29 34.48
N ALA A 98 -0.32 -21.52 33.20
CA ALA A 98 -0.23 -20.48 32.16
C ALA A 98 -1.18 -20.79 31.00
N THR A 99 -1.63 -19.72 30.35
CA THR A 99 -2.39 -19.76 29.09
C THR A 99 -1.67 -18.93 28.04
N ILE A 100 -1.43 -19.51 26.87
CA ILE A 100 -0.62 -18.95 25.79
C ILE A 100 -1.45 -18.91 24.51
N CYS A 101 -1.47 -17.76 23.86
CA CYS A 101 -2.00 -17.58 22.50
C CYS A 101 -0.84 -17.60 21.49
N LEU A 102 -0.65 -18.74 20.84
CA LEU A 102 0.43 -18.89 19.85
C LEU A 102 -0.02 -18.37 18.49
N ARG A 103 0.76 -17.44 17.92
CA ARG A 103 0.69 -16.97 16.56
C ARG A 103 2.02 -17.23 15.86
N LEU A 104 1.95 -17.66 14.60
CA LEU A 104 3.11 -18.06 13.82
C LEU A 104 3.24 -17.23 12.55
N GLY A 105 4.46 -16.99 12.11
CA GLY A 105 4.69 -16.24 10.88
C GLY A 105 6.17 -16.12 10.55
N TYR A 106 6.49 -15.05 9.83
CA TYR A 106 7.86 -14.74 9.42
C TYR A 106 8.27 -13.36 9.93
N PRO A 107 9.56 -13.13 10.18
CA PRO A 107 10.06 -11.76 10.29
C PRO A 107 9.77 -11.02 8.98
N PRO A 108 9.49 -9.71 8.99
CA PRO A 108 9.17 -8.99 7.78
C PRO A 108 10.37 -9.00 6.82
N PRO A 109 10.16 -9.26 5.53
CA PRO A 109 11.18 -9.06 4.53
C PRO A 109 11.41 -7.56 4.28
N GLN A 110 12.47 -7.23 3.55
CA GLN A 110 12.74 -5.87 3.12
C GLN A 110 11.56 -5.33 2.28
N PRO A 111 10.97 -4.16 2.64
CA PRO A 111 9.91 -3.55 1.85
C PRO A 111 10.38 -3.20 0.43
N ALA A 112 9.61 -3.59 -0.57
CA ALA A 112 9.77 -3.15 -1.95
C ALA A 112 8.97 -1.85 -2.14
N ILE A 113 9.68 -0.73 -2.30
CA ILE A 113 9.11 0.62 -2.29
C ILE A 113 8.95 1.12 -3.72
N GLU A 114 7.84 1.78 -4.01
CA GLU A 114 7.55 2.51 -5.23
C GLU A 114 7.04 3.91 -4.88
N CYS A 115 7.56 4.95 -5.56
CA CYS A 115 7.14 6.34 -5.36
C CYS A 115 6.76 6.99 -6.68
N TRP A 116 5.78 7.90 -6.64
CA TRP A 116 5.37 8.73 -7.77
C TRP A 116 4.89 10.11 -7.29
N ALA A 117 4.94 11.08 -8.18
CA ALA A 117 4.36 12.40 -8.00
C ALA A 117 3.42 12.70 -9.18
N THR A 118 2.21 13.18 -8.90
CA THR A 118 1.19 13.43 -9.93
C THR A 118 1.41 14.75 -10.66
N SER A 119 2.15 15.68 -10.06
CA SER A 119 2.47 16.98 -10.68
C SER A 119 3.57 17.73 -9.92
N TYR A 120 4.07 18.82 -10.49
CA TYR A 120 4.93 19.82 -9.85
C TYR A 120 4.06 20.91 -9.18
N PRO A 121 4.39 21.41 -8.02
CA PRO A 121 5.28 20.94 -6.93
C PRO A 121 4.50 20.18 -5.83
N GLN A 122 3.56 19.36 -6.20
CA GLN A 122 2.69 18.67 -5.26
C GLN A 122 3.42 17.55 -4.50
N ALA A 123 2.64 16.80 -3.69
CA ALA A 123 3.19 15.76 -2.84
C ALA A 123 3.76 14.57 -3.62
N VAL A 124 4.79 13.95 -3.06
CA VAL A 124 5.22 12.59 -3.42
C VAL A 124 4.34 11.59 -2.68
N ASN A 125 3.85 10.62 -3.42
CA ASN A 125 3.12 9.48 -2.90
C ASN A 125 3.98 8.24 -3.03
N CYS A 126 4.00 7.41 -1.99
CA CYS A 126 4.77 6.17 -2.00
C CYS A 126 3.94 5.02 -1.46
N SER A 127 4.20 3.84 -1.96
CA SER A 127 3.63 2.58 -1.46
C SER A 127 4.71 1.50 -1.38
N TRP A 128 4.41 0.44 -0.63
CA TRP A 128 5.34 -0.68 -0.48
C TRP A 128 4.62 -2.00 -0.34
N GLY A 129 5.28 -3.04 -0.81
CA GLY A 129 4.88 -4.42 -0.66
C GLY A 129 5.88 -5.23 0.16
N LEU A 130 5.41 -6.32 0.74
CA LEU A 130 6.23 -7.34 1.38
C LEU A 130 6.06 -8.66 0.62
N SER A 131 7.16 -9.33 0.35
CA SER A 131 7.13 -10.66 -0.27
C SER A 131 8.27 -11.51 0.29
N PRO A 132 7.96 -12.64 0.98
CA PRO A 132 6.62 -13.15 1.32
C PRO A 132 5.89 -12.30 2.38
N GLU A 133 4.58 -12.44 2.47
CA GLU A 133 3.79 -11.82 3.56
C GLU A 133 4.18 -12.43 4.91
N PRO A 134 4.42 -11.60 5.95
CA PRO A 134 4.90 -12.09 7.25
C PRO A 134 3.87 -12.86 8.07
N LEU A 135 2.57 -12.78 7.74
CA LEU A 135 1.42 -13.41 8.41
C LEU A 135 1.14 -12.91 9.84
N LEU A 136 2.03 -12.10 10.40
CA LEU A 136 1.88 -11.42 11.69
C LEU A 136 1.61 -9.94 11.46
N ASP A 137 0.91 -9.33 12.41
CA ASP A 137 0.66 -7.90 12.40
C ASP A 137 1.99 -7.15 12.30
N THR A 138 2.11 -6.34 11.26
CA THR A 138 3.34 -5.65 10.90
C THR A 138 3.09 -4.14 10.88
N GLU A 139 3.86 -3.41 11.65
CA GLU A 139 3.85 -1.96 11.72
C GLU A 139 4.90 -1.38 10.76
N PHE A 140 4.60 -0.17 10.23
CA PHE A 140 5.49 0.53 9.32
C PHE A 140 5.82 1.92 9.83
N VAL A 141 7.10 2.28 9.68
CA VAL A 141 7.59 3.65 9.87
C VAL A 141 8.24 4.07 8.58
N ALA A 142 7.81 5.21 8.03
CA ALA A 142 8.33 5.78 6.80
C ALA A 142 8.92 7.17 7.05
N THR A 143 10.18 7.37 6.67
CA THR A 143 10.89 8.63 6.81
C THR A 143 11.60 8.95 5.50
N TYR A 144 11.72 10.25 5.16
CA TYR A 144 12.48 10.67 3.99
C TYR A 144 13.65 11.57 4.38
N ARG A 145 14.66 11.59 3.51
CA ARG A 145 15.81 12.48 3.58
C ARG A 145 16.04 13.13 2.23
N HIS A 146 16.41 14.43 2.25
CA HIS A 146 16.85 15.18 1.09
C HIS A 146 18.04 16.05 1.50
N GLY A 147 19.24 15.66 1.10
CA GLY A 147 20.48 16.29 1.60
C GLY A 147 20.62 16.15 3.11
N THR A 148 20.56 17.27 3.84
CA THR A 148 20.60 17.31 5.32
C THR A 148 19.21 17.28 5.95
N ASP A 149 18.17 17.57 5.19
CA ASP A 149 16.80 17.67 5.68
C ASP A 149 16.18 16.29 5.79
N THR A 150 15.50 16.04 6.91
CA THR A 150 14.79 14.78 7.17
C THR A 150 13.37 15.09 7.60
N GLY A 151 12.44 14.22 7.22
CA GLY A 151 11.04 14.34 7.60
C GLY A 151 10.35 12.99 7.67
N GLU A 152 9.14 13.00 8.22
CA GLU A 152 8.27 11.84 8.24
C GLU A 152 7.41 11.81 6.98
N CYS A 153 7.29 10.62 6.37
CA CYS A 153 6.29 10.38 5.34
C CYS A 153 4.98 10.01 6.03
N THR A 154 3.98 10.89 5.93
CA THR A 154 2.69 10.72 6.61
C THR A 154 1.94 9.54 6.01
N LEU A 155 1.61 8.53 6.83
CA LEU A 155 0.87 7.36 6.39
C LEU A 155 -0.53 7.75 5.89
N THR A 156 -0.86 7.37 4.67
CA THR A 156 -2.18 7.55 4.03
C THR A 156 -2.99 6.25 4.03
N SER A 157 -2.32 5.12 4.14
CA SER A 157 -2.88 3.79 4.33
C SER A 157 -1.85 2.91 5.06
N PRO A 158 -2.19 1.67 5.45
CA PRO A 158 -1.24 0.78 6.13
C PRO A 158 0.08 0.55 5.36
N ARG A 159 0.08 0.71 4.03
CA ARG A 159 1.25 0.47 3.18
C ARG A 159 1.50 1.59 2.17
N SER A 160 1.09 2.81 2.51
CA SER A 160 1.37 3.99 1.70
C SER A 160 1.55 5.23 2.55
N CYS A 161 2.30 6.16 2.05
CA CYS A 161 2.50 7.46 2.69
C CYS A 161 2.62 8.58 1.65
N SER A 162 2.53 9.82 2.12
CA SER A 162 2.71 11.01 1.31
C SER A 162 3.50 12.06 2.08
N PHE A 163 4.31 12.85 1.36
CA PHE A 163 4.99 14.02 1.92
C PHE A 163 5.07 15.14 0.87
N GLY A 164 5.04 16.39 1.36
CA GLY A 164 5.08 17.62 0.57
C GLY A 164 6.34 18.44 0.81
N ASP A 165 6.25 19.75 0.57
CA ASP A 165 7.36 20.72 0.71
C ASP A 165 8.57 20.35 -0.14
N LEU A 166 8.31 19.99 -1.40
CA LEU A 166 9.31 19.45 -2.31
C LEU A 166 10.19 20.55 -2.91
N GLN A 167 11.50 20.30 -2.98
CA GLN A 167 12.44 21.10 -3.73
C GLN A 167 12.46 20.63 -5.19
N VAL A 168 11.70 21.35 -6.04
CA VAL A 168 11.63 21.09 -7.48
C VAL A 168 12.96 21.40 -8.14
N PHE A 169 13.34 20.63 -9.15
CA PHE A 169 14.61 20.77 -9.90
C PHE A 169 15.88 20.61 -9.05
N SER A 170 15.79 19.93 -7.91
CA SER A 170 16.97 19.58 -7.12
C SER A 170 17.69 18.39 -7.74
N LEU A 171 19.01 18.52 -7.91
CA LEU A 171 19.89 17.43 -8.34
C LEU A 171 20.26 16.49 -7.19
N ILE A 172 19.85 16.81 -5.97
CA ILE A 172 20.04 15.97 -4.78
C ILE A 172 18.89 14.97 -4.73
N PRO A 173 19.15 13.67 -4.65
CA PRO A 173 18.10 12.69 -4.56
C PRO A 173 17.36 12.75 -3.21
N TYR A 174 16.07 12.51 -3.25
CA TYR A 174 15.31 12.09 -2.09
C TYR A 174 15.62 10.63 -1.79
N GLU A 175 15.64 10.27 -0.52
CA GLU A 175 15.77 8.88 -0.07
C GLU A 175 14.59 8.58 0.88
N LEU A 176 13.69 7.71 0.46
CA LEU A 176 12.64 7.19 1.33
C LEU A 176 13.13 5.93 2.02
N ASN A 177 13.03 5.90 3.34
CA ASN A 177 13.30 4.72 4.17
C ASN A 177 12.00 4.22 4.78
N VAL A 178 11.65 2.96 4.52
CA VAL A 178 10.50 2.29 5.11
C VAL A 178 10.98 1.13 5.95
N THR A 179 10.63 1.15 7.24
CA THR A 179 10.95 0.06 8.17
C THR A 179 9.66 -0.69 8.51
N ALA A 180 9.65 -1.97 8.20
CA ALA A 180 8.63 -2.92 8.63
C ALA A 180 9.07 -3.60 9.93
N ARG A 181 8.18 -3.71 10.92
CA ARG A 181 8.44 -4.34 12.22
C ARG A 181 7.30 -5.24 12.63
N ASN A 182 7.59 -6.44 13.07
CA ASN A 182 6.66 -7.32 13.75
C ASN A 182 7.33 -7.99 14.96
N PRO A 183 6.61 -8.84 15.75
CA PRO A 183 7.19 -9.49 16.93
C PRO A 183 8.40 -10.39 16.65
N LEU A 184 8.64 -10.82 15.43
CA LEU A 184 9.77 -11.68 15.05
C LEU A 184 10.97 -10.91 14.52
N GLY A 185 10.85 -9.61 14.24
CA GLY A 185 11.97 -8.80 13.78
C GLY A 185 11.57 -7.53 13.05
N ALA A 186 12.57 -6.91 12.42
CA ALA A 186 12.40 -5.72 11.62
C ALA A 186 13.29 -5.77 10.37
N ALA A 187 12.84 -5.15 9.27
CA ALA A 187 13.62 -4.95 8.06
C ALA A 187 13.32 -3.58 7.46
N SER A 188 14.33 -2.97 6.84
CA SER A 188 14.19 -1.64 6.22
C SER A 188 14.52 -1.71 4.74
N GLY A 189 13.71 -1.02 3.92
CA GLY A 189 13.97 -0.74 2.52
C GLY A 189 14.29 0.74 2.33
N ILE A 190 15.18 1.06 1.39
CA ILE A 190 15.53 2.44 1.02
C ILE A 190 15.36 2.59 -0.48
N LEU A 191 14.65 3.64 -0.91
CA LEU A 191 14.49 4.01 -2.30
C LEU A 191 15.04 5.41 -2.51
N PRO A 192 16.19 5.58 -3.20
CA PRO A 192 16.64 6.88 -3.68
C PRO A 192 15.95 7.24 -5.00
N PHE A 193 15.53 8.50 -5.18
CA PHE A 193 14.93 8.98 -6.42
C PHE A 193 15.15 10.48 -6.60
N LEU A 194 15.18 10.93 -7.86
CA LEU A 194 15.02 12.33 -8.22
C LEU A 194 13.54 12.60 -8.47
N LEU A 195 13.05 13.76 -8.04
CA LEU A 195 11.63 14.12 -8.19
C LEU A 195 11.16 14.05 -9.65
N GLU A 196 11.97 14.50 -10.57
CA GLU A 196 11.67 14.48 -12.01
C GLU A 196 11.45 13.07 -12.54
N ASN A 197 12.18 12.08 -12.04
CA ASN A 197 12.10 10.70 -12.54
C ASN A 197 10.84 9.96 -12.10
N ILE A 198 10.14 10.45 -11.08
CA ILE A 198 8.93 9.81 -10.52
C ILE A 198 7.65 10.54 -10.89
N ILE A 199 7.72 11.55 -11.76
CA ILE A 199 6.52 12.24 -12.25
C ILE A 199 5.68 11.26 -13.06
N LYS A 200 4.43 11.13 -12.64
CA LYS A 200 3.41 10.30 -13.30
C LYS A 200 2.06 10.99 -13.18
N PRO A 201 1.69 11.80 -14.18
CA PRO A 201 0.41 12.53 -14.17
C PRO A 201 -0.79 11.60 -14.03
N ASP A 202 -1.91 12.15 -13.57
CA ASP A 202 -3.20 11.47 -13.69
C ASP A 202 -3.62 11.42 -15.16
N PRO A 203 -4.55 10.53 -15.53
CA PRO A 203 -5.06 10.44 -16.90
C PRO A 203 -5.73 11.74 -17.35
N PRO A 204 -5.67 12.07 -18.66
CA PRO A 204 -6.48 13.15 -19.23
C PRO A 204 -7.98 12.96 -18.98
N GLU A 205 -8.68 14.10 -18.86
CA GLU A 205 -10.10 14.14 -18.51
C GLU A 205 -10.95 14.57 -19.71
N ALA A 206 -12.27 14.33 -19.61
CA ALA A 206 -13.28 14.81 -20.56
C ALA A 206 -13.02 14.45 -22.03
N LEU A 207 -12.43 13.25 -22.28
CA LEU A 207 -12.21 12.79 -23.65
C LEU A 207 -13.52 12.69 -24.42
N GLN A 208 -13.60 13.40 -25.56
CA GLN A 208 -14.68 13.38 -26.50
C GLN A 208 -14.19 12.88 -27.86
N VAL A 209 -15.05 12.12 -28.56
CA VAL A 209 -14.79 11.58 -29.89
C VAL A 209 -15.96 11.94 -30.77
N SER A 210 -15.73 12.81 -31.76
CA SER A 210 -16.79 13.39 -32.61
C SER A 210 -16.55 13.09 -34.09
N PRO A 211 -17.58 12.71 -34.84
CA PRO A 211 -17.49 12.65 -36.30
C PRO A 211 -17.34 14.05 -36.89
N ILE A 212 -16.58 14.15 -37.99
CA ILE A 212 -16.44 15.40 -38.75
C ILE A 212 -17.38 15.34 -39.95
N PRO A 213 -18.37 16.21 -40.05
CA PRO A 213 -19.33 16.20 -41.18
C PRO A 213 -18.62 16.31 -42.53
N GLY A 214 -18.93 15.38 -43.43
CA GLY A 214 -18.30 15.31 -44.76
C GLY A 214 -16.97 14.56 -44.80
N GLU A 215 -16.46 14.08 -43.68
CA GLU A 215 -15.17 13.39 -43.57
C GLU A 215 -15.39 11.94 -43.08
N PRO A 216 -15.69 10.96 -43.95
CA PRO A 216 -16.09 9.61 -43.55
C PRO A 216 -14.97 8.76 -42.99
N GLN A 217 -13.71 9.21 -43.05
CA GLN A 217 -12.55 8.50 -42.56
C GLN A 217 -11.84 9.20 -41.39
N LYS A 218 -12.52 10.18 -40.78
CA LYS A 218 -11.90 10.98 -39.71
C LYS A 218 -12.77 11.05 -38.47
N LEU A 219 -12.09 11.15 -37.32
CA LEU A 219 -12.68 11.45 -35.99
C LEU A 219 -11.89 12.58 -35.35
N LEU A 220 -12.59 13.59 -34.82
CA LEU A 220 -12.01 14.62 -33.99
C LEU A 220 -12.01 14.14 -32.55
N LEU A 221 -10.84 14.19 -31.91
CA LEU A 221 -10.64 13.91 -30.51
C LEU A 221 -10.34 15.21 -29.78
N GLU A 222 -10.95 15.41 -28.62
CA GLU A 222 -10.72 16.56 -27.76
C GLU A 222 -10.69 16.07 -26.30
N TRP A 223 -9.78 16.61 -25.48
CA TRP A 223 -9.65 16.25 -24.07
C TRP A 223 -9.12 17.43 -23.26
N SER A 224 -9.15 17.30 -21.95
CA SER A 224 -8.53 18.25 -21.03
C SER A 224 -7.34 17.63 -20.32
N PRO A 225 -6.31 18.42 -19.94
CA PRO A 225 -5.30 17.98 -19.00
C PRO A 225 -5.95 17.50 -17.71
N PRO A 226 -5.28 16.62 -16.92
CA PRO A 226 -5.81 16.25 -15.62
C PRO A 226 -5.92 17.47 -14.70
N SER A 227 -6.99 17.55 -13.93
CA SER A 227 -7.24 18.67 -12.99
C SER A 227 -6.22 18.73 -11.86
N SER A 228 -5.56 17.60 -11.56
CA SER A 228 -4.44 17.52 -10.64
C SER A 228 -3.12 18.13 -11.16
N TRP A 229 -3.08 18.57 -12.45
CA TRP A 229 -1.93 19.24 -13.07
C TRP A 229 -2.18 20.75 -13.16
N PRO A 230 -1.80 21.56 -12.14
CA PRO A 230 -2.31 22.92 -11.95
C PRO A 230 -1.76 23.97 -12.92
N PHE A 231 -0.62 23.71 -13.56
CA PHE A 231 0.08 24.71 -14.38
C PHE A 231 0.54 24.16 -15.74
N PRO A 232 -0.37 23.74 -16.62
CA PRO A 232 0.00 23.13 -17.90
C PRO A 232 0.72 24.11 -18.85
N GLU A 233 0.55 25.42 -18.68
CA GLU A 233 1.25 26.45 -19.46
C GLU A 233 2.72 26.63 -19.06
N TYR A 234 3.08 26.27 -17.82
CA TYR A 234 4.48 26.30 -17.31
C TYR A 234 5.14 24.95 -17.37
N PHE A 235 4.37 23.89 -17.19
CA PHE A 235 4.78 22.50 -17.27
C PHE A 235 3.96 21.79 -18.33
N PRO A 236 4.32 21.95 -19.61
CA PRO A 236 3.52 21.39 -20.70
C PRO A 236 3.52 19.87 -20.69
N LEU A 237 2.42 19.31 -21.16
CA LEU A 237 2.20 17.87 -21.24
C LEU A 237 2.27 17.38 -22.68
N GLN A 238 2.66 16.14 -22.88
CA GLN A 238 2.54 15.39 -24.12
C GLN A 238 1.54 14.25 -23.96
N TYR A 239 0.91 13.86 -25.06
CA TYR A 239 -0.21 12.91 -25.08
C TYR A 239 0.04 11.78 -26.06
N ARG A 240 -0.28 10.54 -25.65
CA ARG A 240 -0.41 9.37 -26.53
C ARG A 240 -1.87 8.96 -26.63
N ILE A 241 -2.27 8.58 -27.83
CA ILE A 241 -3.62 8.13 -28.14
C ILE A 241 -3.54 6.65 -28.51
N ARG A 242 -4.41 5.84 -27.95
CA ARG A 242 -4.65 4.47 -28.45
C ARG A 242 -6.08 4.34 -28.91
N TYR A 243 -6.28 3.63 -30.01
CA TYR A 243 -7.59 3.36 -30.54
C TYR A 243 -7.69 1.96 -31.16
N SER A 244 -8.87 1.37 -31.14
CA SER A 244 -9.17 0.06 -31.69
C SER A 244 -10.62 0.01 -32.17
N ARG A 245 -10.91 -0.92 -33.10
CA ARG A 245 -12.28 -1.32 -33.43
C ARG A 245 -12.74 -2.41 -32.46
N ASP A 246 -14.05 -2.67 -32.38
CA ASP A 246 -14.64 -3.67 -31.47
C ASP A 246 -14.00 -5.07 -31.58
N ASN A 247 -13.51 -5.45 -32.76
CA ASN A 247 -12.97 -6.77 -33.02
C ASN A 247 -11.43 -6.82 -33.05
N ASP A 248 -10.74 -5.69 -32.80
CA ASP A 248 -9.28 -5.67 -32.83
C ASP A 248 -8.72 -6.18 -31.52
N SER A 249 -7.85 -7.18 -31.59
CA SER A 249 -7.16 -7.72 -30.40
C SER A 249 -6.02 -6.84 -29.91
N ILE A 250 -5.49 -5.95 -30.75
CA ILE A 250 -4.35 -5.07 -30.45
C ILE A 250 -4.70 -3.65 -30.84
N PRO A 251 -4.74 -2.68 -29.89
CA PRO A 251 -4.98 -1.29 -30.21
C PRO A 251 -3.80 -0.64 -30.94
N THR A 252 -4.10 0.28 -31.85
CA THR A 252 -3.10 1.14 -32.48
C THR A 252 -2.78 2.31 -31.55
N THR A 253 -1.50 2.62 -31.36
CA THR A 253 -1.03 3.75 -30.55
C THR A 253 -0.32 4.77 -31.42
N VAL A 254 -0.65 6.03 -31.27
CA VAL A 254 -0.07 7.17 -32.02
C VAL A 254 0.35 8.28 -31.06
N GLY A 255 1.24 9.15 -31.50
CA GLY A 255 1.84 10.25 -30.73
C GLY A 255 3.33 10.00 -30.43
N PRO A 256 3.95 10.82 -29.54
CA PRO A 256 3.28 11.81 -28.69
C PRO A 256 2.85 13.09 -29.42
N TYR A 257 1.83 13.76 -28.89
CA TYR A 257 1.33 15.05 -29.34
C TYR A 257 1.31 16.05 -28.18
N GLU A 258 1.43 17.35 -28.48
CA GLU A 258 1.44 18.41 -27.44
C GLU A 258 0.10 19.10 -27.25
N LEU A 259 -0.79 18.99 -28.24
CA LEU A 259 -2.11 19.63 -28.20
C LEU A 259 -3.13 18.72 -27.50
N THR A 260 -4.16 19.33 -26.95
CA THR A 260 -5.32 18.65 -26.33
C THR A 260 -6.43 18.28 -27.32
N SER A 261 -6.09 18.27 -28.59
CA SER A 261 -6.97 17.79 -29.67
C SER A 261 -6.15 17.10 -30.74
N HIS A 262 -6.76 16.11 -31.41
CA HIS A 262 -6.14 15.40 -32.51
C HIS A 262 -7.21 14.86 -33.49
N THR A 263 -6.91 14.85 -34.77
CA THR A 263 -7.76 14.22 -35.76
C THR A 263 -7.17 12.88 -36.16
N LEU A 264 -7.88 11.81 -35.86
CA LEU A 264 -7.56 10.48 -36.39
C LEU A 264 -7.99 10.45 -37.86
N THR A 265 -7.13 9.89 -38.72
CA THR A 265 -7.34 9.71 -40.14
C THR A 265 -7.30 8.25 -40.54
N ASP A 266 -7.66 7.94 -41.79
CA ASP A 266 -7.59 6.61 -42.38
C ASP A 266 -8.43 5.56 -41.64
N LEU A 267 -9.52 6.02 -41.01
CA LEU A 267 -10.46 5.17 -40.30
C LEU A 267 -11.46 4.53 -41.29
N GLU A 268 -12.00 3.39 -40.91
CA GLU A 268 -13.04 2.71 -41.68
C GLU A 268 -14.40 3.43 -41.48
N PRO A 269 -15.05 3.90 -42.56
CA PRO A 269 -16.34 4.60 -42.46
C PRO A 269 -17.41 3.76 -41.77
N GLY A 270 -18.20 4.38 -40.88
CA GLY A 270 -19.33 3.73 -40.22
C GLY A 270 -18.94 2.71 -39.15
N THR A 271 -17.63 2.52 -38.88
CA THR A 271 -17.14 1.56 -37.88
C THR A 271 -16.91 2.25 -36.54
N LEU A 272 -17.39 1.62 -35.46
CA LEU A 272 -17.20 2.12 -34.10
C LEU A 272 -15.73 1.94 -33.67
N HIS A 273 -15.14 3.03 -33.15
CA HIS A 273 -13.79 3.05 -32.63
C HIS A 273 -13.82 3.42 -31.14
N HIS A 274 -13.05 2.70 -30.35
CA HIS A 274 -12.81 3.00 -28.93
C HIS A 274 -11.46 3.72 -28.82
N VAL A 275 -11.43 4.81 -28.06
CA VAL A 275 -10.28 5.71 -27.94
C VAL A 275 -9.95 5.94 -26.49
N GLN A 276 -8.68 5.99 -26.16
CA GLN A 276 -8.17 6.41 -24.85
C GLN A 276 -6.90 7.25 -25.04
N VAL A 277 -6.65 8.14 -24.10
CA VAL A 277 -5.51 9.06 -24.12
C VAL A 277 -4.72 8.90 -22.82
N ALA A 278 -3.40 8.94 -22.89
CA ALA A 278 -2.50 8.99 -21.76
C ALA A 278 -1.60 10.22 -21.89
N THR A 279 -1.16 10.77 -20.78
CA THR A 279 -0.31 11.96 -20.74
C THR A 279 0.98 11.72 -19.98
N LYS A 280 2.01 12.53 -20.29
CA LYS A 280 3.32 12.54 -19.65
C LYS A 280 3.84 13.98 -19.65
N ASP A 281 4.77 14.30 -18.76
CA ASP A 281 5.52 15.56 -18.81
C ASP A 281 6.25 15.70 -20.14
N LEU A 282 6.18 16.89 -20.76
CA LEU A 282 6.83 17.17 -22.04
C LEU A 282 8.37 17.06 -21.97
N ALA A 283 8.96 17.38 -20.82
CA ALA A 283 10.41 17.26 -20.59
C ALA A 283 10.91 15.81 -20.65
N ASP A 284 10.03 14.86 -20.94
CA ASP A 284 10.28 13.42 -21.04
C ASP A 284 10.75 12.76 -19.74
N SER A 285 10.62 13.46 -18.63
CA SER A 285 10.87 12.95 -17.29
C SER A 285 9.69 12.08 -16.80
N GLY A 286 9.97 11.09 -15.96
CA GLY A 286 8.94 10.24 -15.37
C GLY A 286 8.27 9.27 -16.35
N GLU A 287 7.00 8.97 -16.11
CA GLU A 287 6.23 7.96 -16.82
C GLU A 287 4.93 8.51 -17.43
N PHE A 288 4.39 7.79 -18.42
CA PHE A 288 3.02 8.05 -18.87
C PHE A 288 2.00 7.71 -17.78
N SER A 289 0.93 8.51 -17.71
CA SER A 289 -0.24 8.21 -16.89
C SER A 289 -0.87 6.86 -17.25
N ALA A 290 -1.79 6.39 -16.42
CA ALA A 290 -2.76 5.41 -16.88
C ALA A 290 -3.56 5.97 -18.07
N TRP A 291 -4.22 5.10 -18.83
CA TRP A 291 -5.11 5.51 -19.91
C TRP A 291 -6.37 6.14 -19.35
N SER A 292 -6.89 7.17 -20.03
CA SER A 292 -8.16 7.81 -19.69
C SER A 292 -9.32 6.81 -19.70
N LEU A 293 -10.47 7.22 -19.17
CA LEU A 293 -11.72 6.51 -19.45
C LEU A 293 -11.91 6.40 -20.98
N PRO A 294 -12.39 5.25 -21.48
CA PRO A 294 -12.60 5.07 -22.90
C PRO A 294 -13.76 5.94 -23.38
N ALA A 295 -13.58 6.56 -24.54
CA ALA A 295 -14.65 7.20 -25.31
C ALA A 295 -14.77 6.50 -26.66
N SER A 296 -15.94 6.57 -27.28
CA SER A 296 -16.19 5.88 -28.54
C SER A 296 -16.83 6.83 -29.55
N GLY A 297 -16.49 6.63 -30.81
CA GLY A 297 -17.08 7.39 -31.92
C GLY A 297 -17.08 6.60 -33.23
N THR A 298 -18.00 6.94 -34.09
CA THR A 298 -18.12 6.39 -35.45
C THR A 298 -17.86 7.51 -36.45
N PRO A 299 -16.95 7.33 -37.43
CA PRO A 299 -16.75 8.32 -38.50
C PRO A 299 -18.05 8.62 -39.23
N TRP A 300 -18.15 9.86 -39.76
CA TRP A 300 -19.37 10.35 -40.37
C TRP A 300 -19.83 9.45 -41.53
N VAL A 301 -21.11 9.11 -41.51
CA VAL A 301 -21.79 8.42 -42.62
C VAL A 301 -22.79 9.42 -43.20
N GLY A 302 -22.68 9.74 -44.48
CA GLY A 302 -23.57 10.64 -45.15
C GLY A 302 -25.02 10.20 -45.06
N PRO A 303 -25.96 11.13 -45.26
CA PRO A 303 -27.37 10.83 -45.31
C PRO A 303 -27.74 9.93 -46.49
#